data_ecb8cf8052973a613306aa33afd14687
#
_entry.id   ecb8cf8052973a613306aa33afd14687
#
_cell.length_a   1.000
_cell.length_b   1.000
_cell.length_c   1.000
_cell.angle_alpha   90.00
_cell.angle_beta   90.00
_cell.angle_gamma   90.00
#
_symmetry.space_group_name_H-M   'P 1'
#
loop_
_entity.id
_entity.type
_entity.pdbx_description
1 polymer ?
#
loop_
_entity_poly.entity_id
_entity_poly.type
_entity_poly.pdbx_seq_one_letter_code
_entity_poly.pdbx_strand_id
1 'polypeptide(L)'
;MSSNKSLYYSWVPEWIKLPMMMLAMFPHLMLMSLFHSNTAFTASTLAIEMEDIQYFLSLMYGAIVVALLIFQRLFAFFRVRTYILLTCTVSILILLAISLTRDPFLIGVLRVIEGIFCVLEGACFLPLLMMQIRHSKSRTIAYFFLYTFMLTGGTITTSLLKESIMDYGWEDMIHVVLYWHLMVIAIALLLLNNRRLSRKFPLYQLDLASCLFLLISLSCGAYVLIYGRKYYWFEHNTITINLALFLIFGALFVIKQHLVRRPLFHFEILSYKNVIFGVILFFLFYLIRSSLNNVYAVMSNVWRWPWHYVVDIQYINVLGTIVGVGSSGILLLRDVSPKYIFGLGFLVLTTSCFLFVPTFYPDTTVWAIGLPLFLQGIGQGWLFTPLVIYILTGVAPHHVGNAGLMGTTVRFWSTNIGFALIQNITYTLNQKHFIQIEQHLNTSNPITVTYWSALVEKYLGTSGDQLATNLASKSLQTTITQQASLISNMEIFTYLGILGGAITLIIFLFAPAKALFMRLRIPYL
;
A
#
# COMPACT_ATOMS: atom_id res chain seq x y z
N MET A 1 -43.93 4.01 15.25
CA MET A 1 -43.03 3.63 16.37
C MET A 1 -42.20 2.39 15.98
N SER A 2 -41.05 2.57 15.36
CA SER A 2 -40.11 1.46 15.13
C SER A 2 -39.35 1.22 16.43
N SER A 3 -39.58 0.10 17.09
CA SER A 3 -38.79 -0.32 18.25
C SER A 3 -37.30 -0.21 17.92
N ASN A 4 -36.61 0.66 18.60
CA ASN A 4 -35.17 0.91 18.50
C ASN A 4 -34.43 -0.33 19.03
N LYS A 5 -34.44 -1.39 18.21
CA LYS A 5 -33.86 -2.68 18.58
C LYS A 5 -32.35 -2.58 18.43
N SER A 6 -31.62 -2.45 19.53
CA SER A 6 -30.17 -2.27 19.55
C SER A 6 -29.43 -3.36 18.78
N LEU A 7 -28.34 -3.00 18.10
CA LEU A 7 -27.44 -3.94 17.42
C LEU A 7 -26.74 -4.87 18.41
N TYR A 8 -26.54 -4.40 19.61
CA TYR A 8 -25.89 -5.12 20.71
C TYR A 8 -26.90 -5.74 21.64
N TYR A 9 -26.50 -6.75 22.36
CA TYR A 9 -27.27 -7.28 23.48
C TYR A 9 -27.44 -6.22 24.58
N SER A 10 -28.51 -6.33 25.36
CA SER A 10 -28.86 -5.34 26.39
C SER A 10 -27.86 -5.28 27.56
N TRP A 11 -27.14 -6.37 27.80
CA TRP A 11 -26.15 -6.46 28.88
C TRP A 11 -24.81 -5.77 28.54
N VAL A 12 -24.57 -5.41 27.25
CA VAL A 12 -23.29 -4.83 26.80
C VAL A 12 -23.20 -3.34 27.18
N PRO A 13 -22.23 -2.95 28.04
CA PRO A 13 -22.05 -1.55 28.43
C PRO A 13 -21.65 -0.67 27.24
N GLU A 14 -22.09 0.59 27.25
CA GLU A 14 -21.82 1.54 26.16
C GLU A 14 -20.33 1.76 25.90
N TRP A 15 -19.51 1.82 26.94
CA TRP A 15 -18.07 2.09 26.85
C TRP A 15 -17.27 0.95 26.21
N ILE A 16 -17.78 -0.29 26.23
CA ILE A 16 -17.13 -1.46 25.62
C ILE A 16 -17.38 -1.52 24.10
N LYS A 17 -18.50 -0.99 23.61
CA LYS A 17 -18.93 -1.15 22.21
C LYS A 17 -17.90 -0.64 21.21
N LEU A 18 -17.39 0.58 21.42
CA LEU A 18 -16.42 1.19 20.50
C LEU A 18 -15.05 0.48 20.51
N PRO A 19 -14.40 0.23 21.66
CA PRO A 19 -13.14 -0.52 21.70
C PRO A 19 -13.23 -1.92 21.09
N MET A 20 -14.33 -2.65 21.35
CA MET A 20 -14.51 -3.99 20.80
C MET A 20 -14.69 -3.97 19.27
N MET A 21 -15.37 -2.96 18.72
CA MET A 21 -15.46 -2.82 17.26
C MET A 21 -14.11 -2.44 16.62
N MET A 22 -13.31 -1.62 17.27
CA MET A 22 -11.95 -1.32 16.84
C MET A 22 -11.07 -2.57 16.88
N LEU A 23 -11.13 -3.34 17.96
CA LEU A 23 -10.39 -4.59 18.12
C LEU A 23 -10.81 -5.62 17.06
N ALA A 24 -12.11 -5.74 16.78
CA ALA A 24 -12.64 -6.66 15.77
C ALA A 24 -12.25 -6.28 14.33
N MET A 25 -11.94 -5.01 14.07
CA MET A 25 -11.50 -4.54 12.76
C MET A 25 -10.02 -4.84 12.49
N PHE A 26 -9.20 -4.96 13.53
CA PHE A 26 -7.75 -5.05 13.42
C PHE A 26 -7.25 -6.26 12.61
N PRO A 27 -7.76 -7.50 12.78
CA PRO A 27 -7.30 -8.67 12.01
C PRO A 27 -7.45 -8.50 10.50
N HIS A 28 -8.55 -7.88 10.06
CA HIS A 28 -8.81 -7.68 8.63
C HIS A 28 -7.81 -6.70 7.97
N LEU A 29 -7.28 -5.79 8.77
CA LEU A 29 -6.21 -4.87 8.33
C LEU A 29 -4.84 -5.57 8.32
N MET A 30 -4.64 -6.55 9.22
CA MET A 30 -3.46 -7.41 9.21
C MET A 30 -3.37 -8.24 7.93
N LEU A 31 -4.48 -8.78 7.44
CA LEU A 31 -4.52 -9.53 6.18
C LEU A 31 -3.93 -8.76 5.01
N MET A 32 -4.17 -7.45 4.93
CA MET A 32 -3.66 -6.60 3.85
C MET A 32 -2.13 -6.51 3.82
N SER A 33 -1.48 -6.72 4.95
CA SER A 33 -0.03 -6.54 5.12
C SER A 33 0.73 -7.83 5.37
N LEU A 34 0.04 -8.97 5.44
CA LEU A 34 0.60 -10.26 5.83
C LEU A 34 1.90 -10.65 5.09
N PHE A 35 1.96 -10.41 3.76
CA PHE A 35 3.15 -10.68 2.96
C PHE A 35 4.05 -9.46 2.76
N HIS A 36 3.50 -8.26 2.91
CA HIS A 36 4.20 -7.02 2.57
C HIS A 36 5.17 -6.55 3.64
N SER A 37 4.84 -6.75 4.89
CA SER A 37 5.66 -6.27 6.00
C SER A 37 6.99 -7.01 6.17
N ASN A 38 7.12 -8.18 5.54
CA ASN A 38 8.34 -9.00 5.59
C ASN A 38 8.64 -9.68 4.24
N THR A 39 8.69 -8.89 3.16
CA THR A 39 8.81 -9.41 1.79
C THR A 39 10.09 -10.22 1.56
N ALA A 40 11.23 -9.76 2.06
CA ALA A 40 12.51 -10.44 1.86
C ALA A 40 12.55 -11.82 2.56
N PHE A 41 12.07 -11.90 3.79
CA PHE A 41 12.01 -13.16 4.54
C PHE A 41 11.01 -14.14 3.91
N THR A 42 9.82 -13.65 3.55
CA THR A 42 8.79 -14.47 2.87
C THR A 42 9.29 -14.98 1.53
N ALA A 43 9.95 -14.15 0.72
CA ALA A 43 10.54 -14.54 -0.55
C ALA A 43 11.59 -15.65 -0.38
N SER A 44 12.48 -15.50 0.61
CA SER A 44 13.51 -16.51 0.89
C SER A 44 12.92 -17.84 1.38
N THR A 45 11.89 -17.79 2.23
CA THR A 45 11.26 -18.99 2.79
C THR A 45 10.46 -19.76 1.74
N LEU A 46 9.77 -19.04 0.83
CA LEU A 46 9.01 -19.64 -0.25
C LEU A 46 9.87 -19.96 -1.49
N ALA A 47 11.16 -19.58 -1.49
CA ALA A 47 12.07 -19.70 -2.62
C ALA A 47 11.51 -19.05 -3.90
N ILE A 48 10.89 -17.88 -3.77
CA ILE A 48 10.31 -17.08 -4.86
C ILE A 48 10.97 -15.70 -4.94
N GLU A 49 10.74 -14.98 -6.02
CA GLU A 49 11.30 -13.66 -6.24
C GLU A 49 10.47 -12.55 -5.57
N MET A 50 11.06 -11.36 -5.44
CA MET A 50 10.37 -10.19 -4.89
C MET A 50 9.21 -9.73 -5.77
N GLU A 51 9.31 -9.91 -7.08
CA GLU A 51 8.26 -9.65 -8.06
C GLU A 51 7.04 -10.54 -7.80
N ASP A 52 7.23 -11.80 -7.44
CA ASP A 52 6.14 -12.74 -7.13
C ASP A 52 5.37 -12.27 -5.88
N ILE A 53 6.09 -11.84 -4.84
CA ILE A 53 5.45 -11.25 -3.64
C ILE A 53 4.65 -10.00 -4.00
N GLN A 54 5.22 -9.10 -4.81
CA GLN A 54 4.51 -7.91 -5.25
C GLN A 54 3.29 -8.26 -6.11
N TYR A 55 3.36 -9.32 -6.92
CA TYR A 55 2.24 -9.78 -7.71
C TYR A 55 1.14 -10.38 -6.83
N PHE A 56 1.47 -11.18 -5.81
CA PHE A 56 0.48 -11.68 -4.83
C PHE A 56 -0.25 -10.55 -4.11
N LEU A 57 0.48 -9.50 -3.74
CA LEU A 57 -0.14 -8.29 -3.19
C LEU A 57 -1.09 -7.64 -4.18
N SER A 58 -0.69 -7.55 -5.44
CA SER A 58 -1.51 -6.94 -6.50
C SER A 58 -2.74 -7.77 -6.80
N LEU A 59 -2.66 -9.09 -6.81
CA LEU A 59 -3.80 -9.99 -6.93
C LEU A 59 -4.81 -9.77 -5.80
N MET A 60 -4.33 -9.69 -4.57
CA MET A 60 -5.16 -9.40 -3.41
C MET A 60 -5.82 -8.01 -3.52
N TYR A 61 -5.06 -6.96 -3.87
CA TYR A 61 -5.61 -5.61 -4.03
C TYR A 61 -6.59 -5.51 -5.20
N GLY A 62 -6.37 -6.20 -6.32
CA GLY A 62 -7.32 -6.32 -7.42
C GLY A 62 -8.63 -6.95 -6.98
N ALA A 63 -8.56 -8.03 -6.19
CA ALA A 63 -9.71 -8.68 -5.59
C ALA A 63 -10.46 -7.78 -4.60
N ILE A 64 -9.74 -6.95 -3.81
CA ILE A 64 -10.31 -5.91 -2.94
C ILE A 64 -11.15 -4.90 -3.75
N VAL A 65 -10.63 -4.42 -4.89
CA VAL A 65 -11.37 -3.50 -5.76
C VAL A 65 -12.67 -4.13 -6.25
N VAL A 66 -12.62 -5.38 -6.70
CA VAL A 66 -13.79 -6.11 -7.17
C VAL A 66 -14.80 -6.38 -6.06
N ALA A 67 -14.33 -6.78 -4.89
CA ALA A 67 -15.20 -7.04 -3.74
C ALA A 67 -15.96 -5.80 -3.25
N LEU A 68 -15.36 -4.62 -3.33
CA LEU A 68 -16.02 -3.35 -3.00
C LEU A 68 -17.24 -3.05 -3.88
N LEU A 69 -17.25 -3.50 -5.15
CA LEU A 69 -18.41 -3.35 -6.05
C LEU A 69 -19.66 -4.06 -5.51
N ILE A 70 -19.46 -5.20 -4.88
CA ILE A 70 -20.55 -6.09 -4.44
C ILE A 70 -20.81 -6.04 -2.93
N PHE A 71 -19.86 -5.47 -2.15
CA PHE A 71 -19.90 -5.46 -0.69
C PHE A 71 -21.23 -4.96 -0.13
N GLN A 72 -21.71 -3.78 -0.57
CA GLN A 72 -22.94 -3.19 -0.04
C GLN A 72 -24.17 -4.09 -0.25
N ARG A 73 -24.23 -4.77 -1.39
CA ARG A 73 -25.34 -5.67 -1.75
C ARG A 73 -25.28 -6.96 -0.93
N LEU A 74 -24.09 -7.52 -0.74
CA LEU A 74 -23.89 -8.70 0.10
C LEU A 74 -24.17 -8.40 1.58
N PHE A 75 -23.66 -7.30 2.10
CA PHE A 75 -23.89 -6.89 3.49
C PHE A 75 -25.39 -6.61 3.78
N ALA A 76 -26.12 -6.04 2.82
CA ALA A 76 -27.56 -5.84 2.94
C ALA A 76 -28.38 -7.14 2.88
N PHE A 77 -27.86 -8.20 2.26
CA PHE A 77 -28.56 -9.50 2.21
C PHE A 77 -28.53 -10.24 3.52
N PHE A 78 -27.39 -10.29 4.20
CA PHE A 78 -27.23 -11.05 5.45
C PHE A 78 -27.63 -10.23 6.68
N ARG A 79 -27.79 -10.94 7.83
CA ARG A 79 -27.85 -10.32 9.16
C ARG A 79 -26.42 -10.09 9.65
N VAL A 80 -26.17 -9.02 10.39
CA VAL A 80 -24.80 -8.57 10.75
C VAL A 80 -23.98 -9.68 11.41
N ARG A 81 -24.49 -10.32 12.46
CA ARG A 81 -23.79 -11.41 13.15
C ARG A 81 -23.51 -12.60 12.22
N THR A 82 -24.52 -13.06 11.49
CA THR A 82 -24.36 -14.18 10.53
C THR A 82 -23.35 -13.83 9.45
N TYR A 83 -23.33 -12.58 8.98
CA TYR A 83 -22.38 -12.09 7.99
C TYR A 83 -20.94 -12.18 8.50
N ILE A 84 -20.65 -11.62 9.69
CA ILE A 84 -19.33 -11.64 10.30
C ILE A 84 -18.86 -13.08 10.56
N LEU A 85 -19.73 -13.93 11.10
CA LEU A 85 -19.39 -15.34 11.36
C LEU A 85 -19.03 -16.09 10.07
N LEU A 86 -19.82 -15.90 9.00
CA LEU A 86 -19.58 -16.57 7.72
C LEU A 86 -18.28 -16.11 7.09
N THR A 87 -18.05 -14.80 7.03
CA THR A 87 -16.84 -14.24 6.42
C THR A 87 -15.60 -14.63 7.19
N CYS A 88 -15.57 -14.48 8.51
CA CYS A 88 -14.44 -14.89 9.35
C CYS A 88 -14.14 -16.40 9.27
N THR A 89 -15.18 -17.24 9.21
CA THR A 89 -14.97 -18.69 9.06
C THR A 89 -14.30 -19.01 7.72
N VAL A 90 -14.73 -18.38 6.63
CA VAL A 90 -14.09 -18.59 5.32
C VAL A 90 -12.66 -18.06 5.31
N SER A 91 -12.38 -16.89 5.92
CA SER A 91 -11.01 -16.39 6.04
C SER A 91 -10.10 -17.32 6.85
N ILE A 92 -10.60 -17.92 7.92
CA ILE A 92 -9.86 -18.94 8.69
C ILE A 92 -9.49 -20.12 7.79
N LEU A 93 -10.43 -20.64 6.98
CA LEU A 93 -10.16 -21.76 6.07
C LEU A 93 -9.14 -21.40 5.00
N ILE A 94 -9.19 -20.16 4.46
CA ILE A 94 -8.22 -19.65 3.48
C ILE A 94 -6.83 -19.54 4.12
N LEU A 95 -6.73 -18.97 5.32
CA LEU A 95 -5.46 -18.83 6.05
C LEU A 95 -4.85 -20.19 6.37
N LEU A 96 -5.64 -21.17 6.79
CA LEU A 96 -5.19 -22.54 6.96
C LEU A 96 -4.68 -23.15 5.65
N ALA A 97 -5.37 -22.93 4.53
CA ALA A 97 -4.93 -23.41 3.24
C ALA A 97 -3.60 -22.75 2.81
N ILE A 98 -3.41 -21.45 3.06
CA ILE A 98 -2.15 -20.75 2.78
C ILE A 98 -1.02 -21.29 3.67
N SER A 99 -1.25 -21.56 4.95
CA SER A 99 -0.21 -22.07 5.85
C SER A 99 0.25 -23.49 5.50
N LEU A 100 -0.60 -24.28 4.84
CA LEU A 100 -0.31 -25.66 4.46
C LEU A 100 0.31 -25.83 3.07
N THR A 101 0.34 -24.78 2.25
CA THR A 101 0.85 -24.85 0.89
C THR A 101 2.12 -24.03 0.69
N ARG A 102 3.02 -24.52 -0.15
CA ARG A 102 4.22 -23.82 -0.63
C ARG A 102 4.22 -23.61 -2.15
N ASP A 103 3.15 -24.06 -2.83
CA ASP A 103 3.02 -23.84 -4.27
C ASP A 103 2.66 -22.38 -4.57
N PRO A 104 3.52 -21.62 -5.28
CA PRO A 104 3.29 -20.21 -5.59
C PRO A 104 2.01 -19.95 -6.38
N PHE A 105 1.63 -20.86 -7.29
CA PHE A 105 0.39 -20.72 -8.05
C PHE A 105 -0.84 -20.82 -7.15
N LEU A 106 -0.86 -21.80 -6.27
CA LEU A 106 -1.97 -21.98 -5.32
C LEU A 106 -2.04 -20.83 -4.32
N ILE A 107 -0.89 -20.34 -3.83
CA ILE A 107 -0.83 -19.14 -2.99
C ILE A 107 -1.44 -17.94 -3.74
N GLY A 108 -1.09 -17.72 -5.00
CA GLY A 108 -1.67 -16.65 -5.81
C GLY A 108 -3.20 -16.72 -5.90
N VAL A 109 -3.77 -17.90 -6.15
CA VAL A 109 -5.23 -18.12 -6.18
C VAL A 109 -5.85 -17.85 -4.80
N LEU A 110 -5.26 -18.36 -3.72
CA LEU A 110 -5.75 -18.13 -2.36
C LEU A 110 -5.67 -16.65 -1.99
N ARG A 111 -4.66 -15.90 -2.44
CA ARG A 111 -4.55 -14.44 -2.24
C ARG A 111 -5.69 -13.66 -2.91
N VAL A 112 -6.16 -14.11 -4.08
CA VAL A 112 -7.37 -13.51 -4.71
C VAL A 112 -8.59 -13.72 -3.82
N ILE A 113 -8.81 -14.94 -3.35
CA ILE A 113 -9.97 -15.26 -2.49
C ILE A 113 -9.87 -14.51 -1.16
N GLU A 114 -8.70 -14.48 -0.55
CA GLU A 114 -8.43 -13.73 0.68
C GLU A 114 -8.72 -12.23 0.51
N GLY A 115 -8.32 -11.62 -0.62
CA GLY A 115 -8.60 -10.21 -0.91
C GLY A 115 -10.10 -9.91 -0.95
N ILE A 116 -10.92 -10.81 -1.51
CA ILE A 116 -12.38 -10.68 -1.49
C ILE A 116 -12.89 -10.66 -0.04
N PHE A 117 -12.49 -11.64 0.76
CA PHE A 117 -13.00 -11.77 2.13
C PHE A 117 -12.44 -10.70 3.06
N CYS A 118 -11.20 -10.27 2.90
CA CYS A 118 -10.60 -9.15 3.63
C CYS A 118 -11.47 -7.88 3.58
N VAL A 119 -11.96 -7.53 2.39
CA VAL A 119 -12.86 -6.38 2.24
C VAL A 119 -14.25 -6.65 2.76
N LEU A 120 -14.80 -7.82 2.48
CA LEU A 120 -16.13 -8.17 2.98
C LEU A 120 -16.18 -8.07 4.50
N GLU A 121 -15.15 -8.50 5.18
CA GLU A 121 -15.01 -8.40 6.63
C GLU A 121 -14.74 -6.98 7.10
N GLY A 122 -13.67 -6.36 6.61
CA GLY A 122 -13.21 -5.06 7.09
C GLY A 122 -14.20 -3.92 6.84
N ALA A 123 -14.82 -3.89 5.66
CA ALA A 123 -15.74 -2.82 5.29
C ALA A 123 -17.03 -2.80 6.10
N CYS A 124 -17.47 -3.92 6.67
CA CYS A 124 -18.68 -3.97 7.49
C CYS A 124 -18.52 -3.22 8.83
N PHE A 125 -17.29 -3.08 9.34
CA PHE A 125 -17.04 -2.38 10.60
C PHE A 125 -17.13 -0.86 10.48
N LEU A 126 -16.90 -0.29 9.30
CA LEU A 126 -16.98 1.16 9.10
C LEU A 126 -18.37 1.75 9.44
N PRO A 127 -19.50 1.26 8.89
CA PRO A 127 -20.82 1.73 9.29
C PRO A 127 -21.13 1.44 10.77
N LEU A 128 -20.63 0.31 11.33
CA LEU A 128 -20.80 -0.01 12.74
C LEU A 128 -20.09 1.00 13.64
N LEU A 129 -18.86 1.40 13.30
CA LEU A 129 -18.11 2.46 14.00
C LEU A 129 -18.81 3.81 13.92
N MET A 130 -19.29 4.20 12.72
CA MET A 130 -20.01 5.47 12.55
C MET A 130 -21.26 5.58 13.45
N MET A 131 -21.94 4.46 13.68
CA MET A 131 -23.12 4.41 14.56
C MET A 131 -22.78 4.59 16.05
N GLN A 132 -21.54 4.25 16.47
CA GLN A 132 -21.09 4.38 17.86
C GLN A 132 -20.52 5.77 18.18
N ILE A 133 -20.01 6.48 17.18
CA ILE A 133 -19.40 7.80 17.38
C ILE A 133 -20.49 8.87 17.45
N ARG A 134 -20.73 9.39 18.65
CA ARG A 134 -21.73 10.44 18.93
C ARG A 134 -21.17 11.83 18.62
N HIS A 135 -20.86 12.10 17.35
CA HIS A 135 -20.33 13.40 16.90
C HIS A 135 -20.91 13.78 15.54
N SER A 136 -21.13 15.07 15.27
CA SER A 136 -21.64 15.56 13.98
C SER A 136 -20.77 15.14 12.79
N LYS A 137 -19.45 15.02 13.00
CA LYS A 137 -18.46 14.56 12.01
C LYS A 137 -18.05 13.08 12.23
N SER A 138 -18.97 12.23 12.69
CA SER A 138 -18.73 10.81 13.01
C SER A 138 -18.07 10.04 11.84
N ARG A 139 -18.49 10.34 10.61
CA ARG A 139 -17.91 9.77 9.40
C ARG A 139 -16.41 10.09 9.26
N THR A 140 -16.03 11.33 9.43
CA THR A 140 -14.63 11.77 9.37
C THR A 140 -13.78 11.06 10.43
N ILE A 141 -14.27 11.02 11.66
CA ILE A 141 -13.58 10.37 12.79
C ILE A 141 -13.42 8.86 12.51
N ALA A 142 -14.47 8.18 12.03
CA ALA A 142 -14.39 6.75 11.71
C ALA A 142 -13.37 6.45 10.60
N TYR A 143 -13.26 7.31 9.59
CA TYR A 143 -12.23 7.17 8.55
C TYR A 143 -10.81 7.39 9.10
N PHE A 144 -10.61 8.32 10.03
CA PHE A 144 -9.30 8.49 10.67
C PHE A 144 -8.88 7.24 11.43
N PHE A 145 -9.75 6.64 12.22
CA PHE A 145 -9.44 5.38 12.90
C PHE A 145 -9.15 4.26 11.90
N LEU A 146 -10.03 4.04 10.92
CA LEU A 146 -9.84 3.00 9.90
C LEU A 146 -8.49 3.13 9.19
N TYR A 147 -8.16 4.34 8.73
CA TYR A 147 -6.95 4.53 7.93
C TYR A 147 -5.68 4.60 8.76
N THR A 148 -5.73 5.02 10.01
CA THR A 148 -4.60 4.88 10.92
C THR A 148 -4.23 3.41 11.06
N PHE A 149 -5.19 2.55 11.41
CA PHE A 149 -4.95 1.12 11.51
C PHE A 149 -4.49 0.50 10.18
N MET A 150 -5.09 0.92 9.07
CA MET A 150 -4.74 0.39 7.75
C MET A 150 -3.29 0.76 7.33
N LEU A 151 -2.82 1.95 7.69
CA LEU A 151 -1.47 2.40 7.34
C LEU A 151 -0.38 1.85 8.27
N THR A 152 -0.72 1.56 9.52
CA THR A 152 0.24 1.19 10.56
C THR A 152 0.13 -0.28 11.00
N GLY A 153 -1.03 -0.89 10.81
CA GLY A 153 -1.35 -2.21 11.34
C GLY A 153 -0.39 -3.31 10.91
N GLY A 154 0.05 -3.29 9.64
CA GLY A 154 1.00 -4.26 9.14
C GLY A 154 2.35 -4.22 9.83
N THR A 155 2.94 -3.04 9.90
CA THR A 155 4.24 -2.86 10.57
C THR A 155 4.15 -3.20 12.06
N ILE A 156 3.07 -2.78 12.73
CA ILE A 156 2.83 -3.10 14.15
C ILE A 156 2.74 -4.62 14.32
N THR A 157 1.99 -5.30 13.46
CA THR A 157 1.84 -6.76 13.50
C THR A 157 3.17 -7.46 13.32
N THR A 158 3.91 -7.13 12.26
CA THR A 158 5.21 -7.77 11.98
C THR A 158 6.18 -7.56 13.14
N SER A 159 6.19 -6.39 13.74
CA SER A 159 7.07 -6.12 14.86
C SER A 159 6.67 -6.84 16.14
N LEU A 160 5.38 -6.97 16.42
CA LEU A 160 4.90 -7.77 17.56
C LEU A 160 5.25 -9.25 17.42
N LEU A 161 5.32 -9.74 16.18
CA LEU A 161 5.53 -11.15 15.86
C LEU A 161 6.94 -11.49 15.41
N LYS A 162 7.86 -10.51 15.35
CA LYS A 162 9.20 -10.70 14.77
C LYS A 162 9.99 -11.84 15.42
N GLU A 163 9.92 -11.98 16.75
CA GLU A 163 10.59 -13.05 17.48
C GLU A 163 9.95 -14.40 17.18
N SER A 164 8.64 -14.48 17.20
CA SER A 164 7.89 -15.69 16.84
C SER A 164 8.16 -16.13 15.39
N ILE A 165 8.25 -15.19 14.45
CA ILE A 165 8.61 -15.47 13.04
C ILE A 165 10.03 -16.01 12.94
N MET A 166 10.97 -15.52 13.75
CA MET A 166 12.35 -16.03 13.75
C MET A 166 12.44 -17.46 14.29
N ASP A 167 11.66 -17.79 15.30
CA ASP A 167 11.72 -19.09 15.98
C ASP A 167 10.89 -20.17 15.25
N TYR A 168 9.73 -19.82 14.73
CA TYR A 168 8.75 -20.75 14.16
C TYR A 168 8.50 -20.61 12.65
N GLY A 169 9.04 -19.56 12.03
CA GLY A 169 8.89 -19.30 10.60
C GLY A 169 7.74 -18.34 10.26
N TRP A 170 7.59 -18.05 8.97
CA TRP A 170 6.60 -17.10 8.47
C TRP A 170 5.15 -17.56 8.63
N GLU A 171 4.93 -18.88 8.68
CA GLU A 171 3.61 -19.50 8.89
C GLU A 171 3.00 -19.09 10.23
N ASP A 172 3.83 -18.81 11.24
CA ASP A 172 3.35 -18.41 12.55
C ASP A 172 2.59 -17.09 12.51
N MET A 173 3.01 -16.15 11.65
CA MET A 173 2.26 -14.91 11.42
C MET A 173 0.84 -15.19 10.90
N ILE A 174 0.67 -16.21 10.05
CA ILE A 174 -0.65 -16.64 9.56
C ILE A 174 -1.49 -17.21 10.71
N HIS A 175 -0.90 -18.04 11.55
CA HIS A 175 -1.59 -18.63 12.70
C HIS A 175 -2.07 -17.56 13.69
N VAL A 176 -1.27 -16.54 13.96
CA VAL A 176 -1.70 -15.44 14.83
C VAL A 176 -2.87 -14.67 14.24
N VAL A 177 -2.84 -14.35 12.94
CA VAL A 177 -3.98 -13.71 12.27
C VAL A 177 -5.23 -14.59 12.35
N LEU A 178 -5.08 -15.92 12.25
CA LEU A 178 -6.16 -16.88 12.43
C LEU A 178 -6.76 -16.82 13.84
N TYR A 179 -5.92 -16.80 14.89
CA TYR A 179 -6.40 -16.66 16.28
C TYR A 179 -7.16 -15.35 16.51
N TRP A 180 -6.72 -14.27 15.87
CA TRP A 180 -7.45 -13.00 15.91
C TRP A 180 -8.83 -13.09 15.25
N HIS A 181 -8.98 -13.86 14.15
CA HIS A 181 -10.30 -14.14 13.55
C HIS A 181 -11.20 -14.94 14.47
N LEU A 182 -10.66 -15.91 15.20
CA LEU A 182 -11.42 -16.63 16.24
C LEU A 182 -11.90 -15.68 17.34
N MET A 183 -11.08 -14.72 17.74
CA MET A 183 -11.48 -13.68 18.70
C MET A 183 -12.60 -12.80 18.13
N VAL A 184 -12.57 -12.43 16.84
CA VAL A 184 -13.67 -11.68 16.20
C VAL A 184 -14.96 -12.48 16.19
N ILE A 185 -14.90 -13.78 15.92
CA ILE A 185 -16.04 -14.69 16.02
C ILE A 185 -16.61 -14.67 17.45
N ALA A 186 -15.77 -14.77 18.47
CA ALA A 186 -16.19 -14.69 19.88
C ALA A 186 -16.85 -13.33 20.19
N ILE A 187 -16.26 -12.21 19.78
CA ILE A 187 -16.84 -10.88 19.92
C ILE A 187 -18.23 -10.81 19.26
N ALA A 188 -18.36 -11.32 18.03
CA ALA A 188 -19.62 -11.29 17.30
C ALA A 188 -20.71 -12.13 17.98
N LEU A 189 -20.37 -13.30 18.52
CA LEU A 189 -21.29 -14.17 19.23
C LEU A 189 -21.76 -13.57 20.56
N LEU A 190 -20.83 -13.00 21.31
CA LEU A 190 -21.09 -12.47 22.66
C LEU A 190 -21.78 -11.10 22.64
N LEU A 191 -21.38 -10.19 21.74
CA LEU A 191 -21.84 -8.80 21.81
C LEU A 191 -22.95 -8.45 20.83
N LEU A 192 -23.02 -9.11 19.66
CA LEU A 192 -23.90 -8.69 18.57
C LEU A 192 -25.21 -9.49 18.50
N ASN A 193 -26.31 -8.75 18.40
CA ASN A 193 -27.60 -9.32 18.04
C ASN A 193 -27.65 -9.68 16.55
N ASN A 194 -28.31 -10.76 16.20
CA ASN A 194 -28.45 -11.19 14.82
C ASN A 194 -29.53 -10.40 14.05
N ARG A 195 -29.22 -9.13 13.75
CA ARG A 195 -30.14 -8.19 13.07
C ARG A 195 -29.60 -7.72 11.75
N ARG A 196 -30.50 -7.18 10.91
CA ARG A 196 -30.15 -6.48 9.67
C ARG A 196 -30.10 -4.97 9.91
N LEU A 197 -29.12 -4.31 9.28
CA LEU A 197 -29.01 -2.84 9.28
C LEU A 197 -29.82 -2.20 8.15
N SER A 198 -30.04 -2.90 7.04
CA SER A 198 -30.71 -2.40 5.85
C SER A 198 -31.79 -3.37 5.35
N ARG A 199 -32.59 -2.92 4.36
CA ARG A 199 -33.55 -3.80 3.66
C ARG A 199 -32.79 -4.91 2.92
N LYS A 200 -33.36 -6.14 2.91
CA LYS A 200 -32.78 -7.29 2.22
C LYS A 200 -32.65 -7.00 0.71
N PHE A 201 -31.43 -7.13 0.19
CA PHE A 201 -31.13 -7.01 -1.22
C PHE A 201 -31.12 -8.41 -1.86
N PRO A 202 -31.77 -8.66 -3.02
CA PRO A 202 -31.78 -9.97 -3.65
C PRO A 202 -30.45 -10.24 -4.38
N LEU A 203 -29.83 -11.40 -4.10
CA LEU A 203 -28.50 -11.76 -4.64
C LEU A 203 -28.48 -11.97 -6.18
N TYR A 204 -29.62 -12.35 -6.79
CA TYR A 204 -29.69 -12.53 -8.25
C TYR A 204 -29.40 -11.24 -9.06
N GLN A 205 -29.38 -10.09 -8.39
CA GLN A 205 -29.02 -8.80 -9.02
C GLN A 205 -27.51 -8.52 -8.98
N LEU A 206 -26.68 -9.45 -8.50
CA LEU A 206 -25.22 -9.34 -8.55
C LEU A 206 -24.73 -9.68 -9.97
N ASP A 207 -24.05 -8.74 -10.59
CA ASP A 207 -23.41 -8.95 -11.89
C ASP A 207 -22.01 -9.55 -11.71
N LEU A 208 -21.95 -10.87 -11.45
CA LEU A 208 -20.71 -11.59 -11.24
C LEU A 208 -19.81 -11.60 -12.50
N ALA A 209 -20.38 -11.54 -13.70
CA ALA A 209 -19.58 -11.52 -14.92
C ALA A 209 -18.79 -10.20 -15.05
N SER A 210 -19.36 -9.05 -14.67
CA SER A 210 -18.60 -7.79 -14.60
C SER A 210 -17.51 -7.84 -13.56
N CYS A 211 -17.75 -8.47 -12.41
CA CYS A 211 -16.71 -8.68 -11.38
C CYS A 211 -15.55 -9.52 -11.93
N LEU A 212 -15.85 -10.60 -12.68
CA LEU A 212 -14.84 -11.45 -13.27
C LEU A 212 -14.03 -10.71 -14.35
N PHE A 213 -14.69 -9.94 -15.24
CA PHE A 213 -13.99 -9.16 -16.25
C PHE A 213 -13.04 -8.14 -15.62
N LEU A 214 -13.48 -7.44 -14.59
CA LEU A 214 -12.63 -6.49 -13.87
C LEU A 214 -11.47 -7.19 -13.18
N LEU A 215 -11.71 -8.34 -12.51
CA LEU A 215 -10.66 -9.09 -11.82
C LEU A 215 -9.57 -9.54 -12.79
N ILE A 216 -9.94 -10.15 -13.92
CA ILE A 216 -8.98 -10.59 -14.94
C ILE A 216 -8.20 -9.38 -15.47
N SER A 217 -8.89 -8.29 -15.80
CA SER A 217 -8.24 -7.07 -16.30
C SER A 217 -7.22 -6.54 -15.28
N LEU A 218 -7.59 -6.37 -14.00
CA LEU A 218 -6.67 -5.86 -12.98
C LEU A 218 -5.48 -6.80 -12.77
N SER A 219 -5.71 -8.12 -12.73
CA SER A 219 -4.65 -9.11 -12.54
C SER A 219 -3.65 -9.13 -13.70
N CYS A 220 -4.15 -9.13 -14.95
CA CYS A 220 -3.30 -9.09 -16.13
C CYS A 220 -2.54 -7.76 -16.28
N GLY A 221 -3.20 -6.64 -15.98
CA GLY A 221 -2.53 -5.32 -15.99
C GLY A 221 -1.44 -5.21 -14.93
N ALA A 222 -1.65 -5.73 -13.72
CA ALA A 222 -0.63 -5.80 -12.69
C ALA A 222 0.54 -6.70 -13.11
N TYR A 223 0.27 -7.85 -13.74
CA TYR A 223 1.30 -8.74 -14.27
C TYR A 223 2.23 -8.02 -15.26
N VAL A 224 1.65 -7.29 -16.22
CA VAL A 224 2.44 -6.51 -17.19
C VAL A 224 3.34 -5.49 -16.52
N LEU A 225 2.85 -4.77 -15.50
CA LEU A 225 3.64 -3.75 -14.80
C LEU A 225 4.76 -4.35 -13.95
N ILE A 226 4.49 -5.46 -13.26
CA ILE A 226 5.45 -6.05 -12.30
C ILE A 226 6.52 -6.85 -13.03
N TYR A 227 6.14 -7.69 -13.98
CA TYR A 227 7.07 -8.57 -14.70
C TYR A 227 7.61 -7.98 -16.01
N GLY A 228 7.09 -6.82 -16.46
CA GLY A 228 7.49 -6.21 -17.72
C GLY A 228 9.00 -6.08 -17.85
N ARG A 229 9.68 -5.59 -16.82
CA ARG A 229 11.14 -5.44 -16.82
C ARG A 229 11.87 -6.79 -16.88
N LYS A 230 11.42 -7.77 -16.11
CA LYS A 230 12.02 -9.11 -16.05
C LYS A 230 12.00 -9.80 -17.42
N TYR A 231 10.95 -9.62 -18.17
CA TYR A 231 10.75 -10.25 -19.48
C TYR A 231 10.99 -9.28 -20.66
N TYR A 232 11.75 -8.23 -20.47
CA TYR A 232 12.09 -7.25 -21.51
C TYR A 232 10.87 -6.65 -22.24
N TRP A 233 9.78 -6.45 -21.47
CA TRP A 233 8.53 -5.87 -21.96
C TRP A 233 7.92 -6.67 -23.12
N PHE A 234 7.74 -6.04 -24.28
CA PHE A 234 7.03 -6.62 -25.44
C PHE A 234 7.84 -7.68 -26.21
N GLU A 235 9.07 -7.96 -25.84
CA GLU A 235 9.86 -9.02 -26.46
C GLU A 235 9.37 -10.43 -26.06
N HIS A 236 8.67 -10.54 -24.91
CA HIS A 236 8.17 -11.81 -24.42
C HIS A 236 6.65 -11.95 -24.63
N ASN A 237 6.22 -13.06 -25.23
CA ASN A 237 4.82 -13.33 -25.55
C ASN A 237 3.88 -13.26 -24.33
N THR A 238 4.34 -13.66 -23.15
CA THR A 238 3.53 -13.64 -21.94
C THR A 238 3.10 -12.22 -21.59
N ILE A 239 3.98 -11.23 -21.72
CA ILE A 239 3.63 -9.82 -21.46
C ILE A 239 2.62 -9.32 -22.48
N THR A 240 2.83 -9.62 -23.75
CA THR A 240 1.90 -9.21 -24.84
C THR A 240 0.52 -9.84 -24.68
N ILE A 241 0.44 -11.13 -24.31
CA ILE A 241 -0.82 -11.83 -24.05
C ILE A 241 -1.55 -11.19 -22.84
N ASN A 242 -0.84 -10.96 -21.73
CA ASN A 242 -1.44 -10.33 -20.56
C ASN A 242 -1.90 -8.91 -20.84
N LEU A 243 -1.18 -8.13 -21.66
CA LEU A 243 -1.60 -6.81 -22.10
C LEU A 243 -2.88 -6.88 -22.94
N ALA A 244 -2.95 -7.82 -23.87
CA ALA A 244 -4.16 -8.03 -24.68
C ALA A 244 -5.36 -8.42 -23.80
N LEU A 245 -5.19 -9.34 -22.86
CA LEU A 245 -6.23 -9.73 -21.90
C LEU A 245 -6.65 -8.54 -21.02
N PHE A 246 -5.72 -7.73 -20.53
CA PHE A 246 -6.02 -6.52 -19.77
C PHE A 246 -6.92 -5.57 -20.56
N LEU A 247 -6.58 -5.30 -21.82
CA LEU A 247 -7.35 -4.38 -22.67
C LEU A 247 -8.73 -4.97 -23.05
N ILE A 248 -8.80 -6.24 -23.44
CA ILE A 248 -10.04 -6.90 -23.83
C ILE A 248 -11.02 -6.96 -22.65
N PHE A 249 -10.59 -7.49 -21.50
CA PHE A 249 -11.48 -7.63 -20.34
C PHE A 249 -11.81 -6.28 -19.70
N GLY A 250 -10.90 -5.31 -19.75
CA GLY A 250 -11.18 -3.93 -19.35
C GLY A 250 -12.24 -3.28 -20.25
N ALA A 251 -12.13 -3.42 -21.56
CA ALA A 251 -13.13 -2.93 -22.50
C ALA A 251 -14.49 -3.62 -22.30
N LEU A 252 -14.50 -4.96 -22.14
CA LEU A 252 -15.72 -5.71 -21.87
C LEU A 252 -16.40 -5.25 -20.56
N PHE A 253 -15.62 -4.98 -19.52
CA PHE A 253 -16.16 -4.41 -18.27
C PHE A 253 -16.83 -3.05 -18.54
N VAL A 254 -16.13 -2.11 -19.17
CA VAL A 254 -16.64 -0.77 -19.45
C VAL A 254 -17.91 -0.83 -20.33
N ILE A 255 -17.87 -1.57 -21.43
CA ILE A 255 -19.02 -1.72 -22.33
C ILE A 255 -20.22 -2.29 -21.57
N LYS A 256 -19.99 -3.34 -20.76
CA LYS A 256 -21.08 -3.96 -20.02
C LYS A 256 -21.68 -3.02 -18.96
N GLN A 257 -20.86 -2.18 -18.29
CA GLN A 257 -21.39 -1.20 -17.34
C GLN A 257 -22.28 -0.14 -18.01
N HIS A 258 -22.05 0.19 -19.29
CA HIS A 258 -22.91 1.10 -20.06
C HIS A 258 -24.20 0.43 -20.55
N LEU A 259 -24.18 -0.88 -20.81
CA LEU A 259 -25.35 -1.61 -21.36
C LEU A 259 -26.33 -2.10 -20.28
N VAL A 260 -25.84 -2.37 -19.08
CA VAL A 260 -26.67 -2.93 -17.99
C VAL A 260 -27.54 -1.85 -17.34
N ARG A 261 -28.83 -2.15 -17.14
CA ARG A 261 -29.79 -1.22 -16.50
C ARG A 261 -29.43 -0.81 -15.05
N ARG A 262 -28.64 -1.63 -14.34
CA ARG A 262 -28.21 -1.39 -12.96
C ARG A 262 -26.70 -1.64 -12.84
N PRO A 263 -25.88 -0.72 -13.35
CA PRO A 263 -24.43 -0.89 -13.33
C PRO A 263 -23.90 -1.02 -11.90
N LEU A 264 -22.80 -1.74 -11.77
CA LEU A 264 -22.06 -1.82 -10.51
C LEU A 264 -21.24 -0.55 -10.29
N PHE A 265 -20.75 0.05 -11.37
CA PHE A 265 -19.97 1.27 -11.36
C PHE A 265 -20.61 2.34 -12.26
N HIS A 266 -20.84 3.52 -11.71
CA HIS A 266 -21.39 4.67 -12.41
C HIS A 266 -20.27 5.62 -12.83
N PHE A 267 -20.00 5.72 -14.14
CA PHE A 267 -18.95 6.60 -14.67
C PHE A 267 -19.24 8.10 -14.48
N GLU A 268 -20.49 8.49 -14.20
CA GLU A 268 -20.88 9.86 -13.86
C GLU A 268 -20.05 10.44 -12.70
N ILE A 269 -19.43 9.58 -11.88
CA ILE A 269 -18.54 10.00 -10.80
C ILE A 269 -17.35 10.83 -11.31
N LEU A 270 -16.92 10.62 -12.55
CA LEU A 270 -15.83 11.36 -13.17
C LEU A 270 -16.22 12.80 -13.57
N SER A 271 -17.50 13.19 -13.47
CA SER A 271 -17.93 14.58 -13.65
C SER A 271 -17.66 15.45 -12.40
N TYR A 272 -17.45 14.84 -11.25
CA TYR A 272 -17.18 15.57 -10.01
C TYR A 272 -15.72 16.02 -9.95
N LYS A 273 -15.50 17.35 -9.95
CA LYS A 273 -14.15 17.95 -9.91
C LYS A 273 -13.32 17.46 -8.70
N ASN A 274 -13.94 17.34 -7.54
CA ASN A 274 -13.27 16.86 -6.31
C ASN A 274 -12.76 15.43 -6.48
N VAL A 275 -13.49 14.57 -7.20
CA VAL A 275 -13.07 13.19 -7.48
C VAL A 275 -11.85 13.21 -8.39
N ILE A 276 -11.89 13.93 -9.51
CA ILE A 276 -10.76 13.99 -10.45
C ILE A 276 -9.51 14.55 -9.80
N PHE A 277 -9.60 15.72 -9.13
CA PHE A 277 -8.45 16.31 -8.45
C PHE A 277 -7.93 15.42 -7.33
N GLY A 278 -8.83 14.85 -6.52
CA GLY A 278 -8.46 13.95 -5.44
C GLY A 278 -7.75 12.70 -5.97
N VAL A 279 -8.22 12.12 -7.06
CA VAL A 279 -7.62 10.96 -7.75
C VAL A 279 -6.22 11.28 -8.26
N ILE A 280 -6.02 12.42 -8.93
CA ILE A 280 -4.72 12.85 -9.42
C ILE A 280 -3.73 13.05 -8.27
N LEU A 281 -4.13 13.77 -7.23
CA LEU A 281 -3.27 13.99 -6.06
C LEU A 281 -2.96 12.69 -5.32
N PHE A 282 -3.92 11.77 -5.25
CA PHE A 282 -3.75 10.47 -4.63
C PHE A 282 -2.78 9.58 -5.42
N PHE A 283 -2.86 9.64 -6.75
CA PHE A 283 -1.91 8.98 -7.64
C PHE A 283 -0.49 9.49 -7.42
N LEU A 284 -0.29 10.81 -7.45
CA LEU A 284 1.02 11.46 -7.24
C LEU A 284 1.59 11.17 -5.84
N PHE A 285 0.73 11.18 -4.82
CA PHE A 285 1.11 10.80 -3.47
C PHE A 285 1.65 9.36 -3.41
N TYR A 286 0.94 8.39 -4.02
CA TYR A 286 1.39 7.00 -4.04
C TYR A 286 2.66 6.79 -4.83
N LEU A 287 2.87 7.55 -5.91
CA LEU A 287 4.10 7.51 -6.69
C LEU A 287 5.31 7.89 -5.82
N ILE A 288 5.21 8.99 -5.06
CA ILE A 288 6.28 9.38 -4.14
C ILE A 288 6.43 8.36 -3.00
N ARG A 289 5.32 7.89 -2.44
CA ARG A 289 5.32 6.92 -1.34
C ARG A 289 5.98 5.60 -1.70
N SER A 290 5.90 5.16 -2.97
CA SER A 290 6.50 3.88 -3.41
C SER A 290 8.01 3.82 -3.24
N SER A 291 8.70 4.97 -3.14
CA SER A 291 10.14 5.07 -2.87
C SER A 291 10.54 4.55 -1.47
N LEU A 292 9.61 4.48 -0.54
CA LEU A 292 9.89 3.98 0.82
C LEU A 292 10.37 2.51 0.81
N ASN A 293 9.85 1.71 -0.13
CA ASN A 293 10.31 0.32 -0.31
C ASN A 293 11.80 0.26 -0.70
N ASN A 294 12.28 1.24 -1.49
CA ASN A 294 13.70 1.34 -1.83
C ASN A 294 14.57 1.64 -0.60
N VAL A 295 14.11 2.49 0.31
CA VAL A 295 14.83 2.75 1.58
C VAL A 295 15.01 1.45 2.36
N TYR A 296 13.94 0.67 2.53
CA TYR A 296 14.01 -0.61 3.23
C TYR A 296 14.85 -1.65 2.48
N ALA A 297 14.82 -1.64 1.15
CA ALA A 297 15.69 -2.49 0.34
C ALA A 297 17.18 -2.10 0.49
N VAL A 298 17.51 -0.81 0.56
CA VAL A 298 18.88 -0.35 0.85
C VAL A 298 19.33 -0.77 2.24
N MET A 299 18.47 -0.65 3.27
CA MET A 299 18.76 -1.12 4.62
C MET A 299 19.16 -2.61 4.65
N SER A 300 18.39 -3.45 3.96
CA SER A 300 18.62 -4.91 3.95
C SER A 300 19.76 -5.32 3.02
N ASN A 301 19.81 -4.78 1.80
CA ASN A 301 20.70 -5.28 0.74
C ASN A 301 22.05 -4.56 0.69
N VAL A 302 22.09 -3.25 1.00
CA VAL A 302 23.29 -2.42 0.91
C VAL A 302 23.97 -2.30 2.26
N TRP A 303 23.23 -1.84 3.28
CA TRP A 303 23.78 -1.74 4.63
C TRP A 303 23.77 -3.07 5.40
N ARG A 304 23.12 -4.11 4.85
CA ARG A 304 23.04 -5.46 5.41
C ARG A 304 22.51 -5.51 6.84
N TRP A 305 21.58 -4.60 7.16
CA TRP A 305 20.94 -4.63 8.46
C TRP A 305 20.03 -5.85 8.57
N PRO A 306 20.05 -6.56 9.71
CA PRO A 306 19.16 -7.70 9.93
C PRO A 306 17.70 -7.28 9.79
N TRP A 307 16.87 -8.14 9.20
CA TRP A 307 15.48 -7.80 8.90
C TRP A 307 14.66 -7.37 10.13
N HIS A 308 14.88 -8.01 11.29
CA HIS A 308 14.22 -7.65 12.55
C HIS A 308 14.58 -6.22 13.01
N TYR A 309 15.79 -5.79 12.76
CA TYR A 309 16.24 -4.43 13.03
C TYR A 309 15.61 -3.41 12.09
N VAL A 310 15.47 -3.76 10.80
CA VAL A 310 14.75 -2.94 9.82
C VAL A 310 13.28 -2.78 10.23
N VAL A 311 12.64 -3.83 10.74
CA VAL A 311 11.26 -3.78 11.25
C VAL A 311 11.14 -2.80 12.42
N ASP A 312 12.10 -2.78 13.34
CA ASP A 312 12.11 -1.82 14.46
C ASP A 312 12.25 -0.37 13.97
N ILE A 313 13.08 -0.13 12.99
CA ILE A 313 13.25 1.20 12.40
C ILE A 313 11.96 1.69 11.71
N GLN A 314 11.18 0.79 11.14
CA GLN A 314 9.88 1.13 10.55
C GLN A 314 8.91 1.77 11.56
N TYR A 315 9.07 1.54 12.88
CA TYR A 315 8.26 2.23 13.88
C TYR A 315 8.40 3.73 13.87
N ILE A 316 9.56 4.26 13.48
CA ILE A 316 9.77 5.71 13.33
C ILE A 316 8.78 6.28 12.31
N ASN A 317 8.60 5.57 11.19
CA ASN A 317 7.62 5.95 10.17
C ASN A 317 6.16 5.78 10.67
N VAL A 318 5.88 4.71 11.42
CA VAL A 318 4.58 4.47 12.06
C VAL A 318 4.22 5.60 13.01
N LEU A 319 5.14 6.01 13.88
CA LEU A 319 4.95 7.15 14.79
C LEU A 319 4.67 8.44 14.01
N GLY A 320 5.46 8.71 12.96
CA GLY A 320 5.20 9.83 12.06
C GLY A 320 3.81 9.77 11.43
N THR A 321 3.37 8.60 10.99
CA THR A 321 2.04 8.39 10.40
C THR A 321 0.92 8.67 11.41
N ILE A 322 1.04 8.18 12.64
CA ILE A 322 0.05 8.41 13.70
C ILE A 322 -0.05 9.91 14.02
N VAL A 323 1.08 10.59 14.18
CA VAL A 323 1.14 12.04 14.40
C VAL A 323 0.54 12.79 13.21
N GLY A 324 0.86 12.37 11.99
CA GLY A 324 0.35 12.96 10.76
C GLY A 324 -1.17 12.80 10.61
N VAL A 325 -1.70 11.61 10.81
CA VAL A 325 -3.16 11.35 10.76
C VAL A 325 -3.88 12.11 11.87
N GLY A 326 -3.35 12.10 13.10
CA GLY A 326 -3.95 12.81 14.23
C GLY A 326 -4.02 14.33 14.00
N SER A 327 -2.89 14.94 13.60
CA SER A 327 -2.83 16.39 13.34
C SER A 327 -3.68 16.82 12.15
N SER A 328 -3.65 16.10 11.03
CA SER A 328 -4.51 16.37 9.88
C SER A 328 -6.00 16.19 10.21
N GLY A 329 -6.32 15.22 11.08
CA GLY A 329 -7.66 14.99 11.61
C GLY A 329 -8.19 16.19 12.38
N ILE A 330 -7.40 16.74 13.29
CA ILE A 330 -7.76 17.94 14.06
C ILE A 330 -8.00 19.13 13.12
N LEU A 331 -7.16 19.32 12.09
CA LEU A 331 -7.33 20.40 11.13
C LEU A 331 -8.63 20.25 10.32
N LEU A 332 -8.97 19.04 9.87
CA LEU A 332 -10.24 18.78 9.17
C LEU A 332 -11.46 18.96 10.09
N LEU A 333 -11.35 18.57 11.36
CA LEU A 333 -12.42 18.80 12.33
C LEU A 333 -12.62 20.30 12.63
N ARG A 334 -11.59 21.13 12.46
CA ARG A 334 -11.64 22.61 12.57
C ARG A 334 -12.00 23.30 11.26
N ASP A 335 -12.46 22.57 10.24
CA ASP A 335 -12.84 23.09 8.91
C ASP A 335 -11.72 23.86 8.18
N VAL A 336 -10.46 23.51 8.43
CA VAL A 336 -9.33 24.05 7.68
C VAL A 336 -9.44 23.61 6.21
N SER A 337 -9.20 24.55 5.29
CA SER A 337 -9.31 24.29 3.86
C SER A 337 -8.41 23.12 3.43
N PRO A 338 -8.93 22.12 2.68
CA PRO A 338 -8.17 20.98 2.20
C PRO A 338 -6.90 21.35 1.42
N LYS A 339 -6.91 22.50 0.73
CA LYS A 339 -5.75 23.04 0.00
C LYS A 339 -4.51 23.15 0.89
N TYR A 340 -4.65 23.71 2.10
CA TYR A 340 -3.52 23.87 3.02
C TYR A 340 -3.03 22.53 3.55
N ILE A 341 -3.96 21.61 3.85
CA ILE A 341 -3.62 20.26 4.33
C ILE A 341 -2.82 19.51 3.26
N PHE A 342 -3.26 19.54 2.00
CA PHE A 342 -2.55 18.88 0.89
C PHE A 342 -1.22 19.55 0.59
N GLY A 343 -1.19 20.89 0.52
CA GLY A 343 0.04 21.64 0.26
C GLY A 343 1.12 21.37 1.30
N LEU A 344 0.76 21.42 2.59
CA LEU A 344 1.68 21.10 3.68
C LEU A 344 2.06 19.61 3.69
N GLY A 345 1.12 18.70 3.41
CA GLY A 345 1.40 17.28 3.32
C GLY A 345 2.43 16.94 2.23
N PHE A 346 2.28 17.51 1.03
CA PHE A 346 3.28 17.36 -0.04
C PHE A 346 4.59 18.07 0.29
N LEU A 347 4.56 19.24 0.95
CA LEU A 347 5.77 19.91 1.40
C LEU A 347 6.58 19.05 2.37
N VAL A 348 5.93 18.42 3.36
CA VAL A 348 6.59 17.52 4.32
C VAL A 348 7.16 16.28 3.62
N LEU A 349 6.43 15.68 2.67
CA LEU A 349 6.94 14.58 1.86
C LEU A 349 8.15 15.00 1.02
N THR A 350 8.10 16.17 0.38
CA THR A 350 9.21 16.75 -0.38
C THR A 350 10.44 16.93 0.49
N THR A 351 10.26 17.52 1.66
CA THR A 351 11.34 17.71 2.64
C THR A 351 11.95 16.38 3.06
N SER A 352 11.12 15.37 3.32
CA SER A 352 11.58 14.00 3.62
C SER A 352 12.43 13.43 2.48
N CYS A 353 12.01 13.57 1.22
CA CYS A 353 12.78 13.09 0.07
C CYS A 353 14.17 13.75 0.00
N PHE A 354 14.26 15.06 0.15
CA PHE A 354 15.56 15.75 0.14
C PHE A 354 16.43 15.41 1.34
N LEU A 355 15.83 15.17 2.52
CA LEU A 355 16.58 14.74 3.70
C LEU A 355 17.08 13.29 3.60
N PHE A 356 16.47 12.43 2.79
CA PHE A 356 17.02 11.11 2.51
C PHE A 356 18.29 11.17 1.65
N VAL A 357 18.47 12.15 0.77
CA VAL A 357 19.61 12.22 -0.16
C VAL A 357 20.95 12.11 0.57
N PRO A 358 21.26 12.94 1.60
CA PRO A 358 22.53 12.85 2.30
C PRO A 358 22.69 11.60 3.19
N THR A 359 21.63 10.78 3.37
CA THR A 359 21.71 9.58 4.22
C THR A 359 22.21 8.34 3.47
N PHE A 360 22.25 8.39 2.12
CA PHE A 360 22.71 7.26 1.31
C PHE A 360 24.24 7.21 1.22
N TYR A 361 24.89 6.83 2.33
CA TYR A 361 26.33 6.55 2.40
C TYR A 361 26.58 5.21 3.09
N PRO A 362 27.78 4.59 2.96
CA PRO A 362 28.02 3.20 3.40
C PRO A 362 27.76 2.95 4.87
N ASP A 363 28.20 3.84 5.75
CA ASP A 363 28.17 3.68 7.21
C ASP A 363 27.05 4.51 7.87
N THR A 364 25.90 4.56 7.24
CA THR A 364 24.78 5.35 7.73
C THR A 364 24.25 4.84 9.07
N THR A 365 23.78 5.76 9.92
CA THR A 365 23.22 5.45 11.22
C THR A 365 21.70 5.59 11.25
N VAL A 366 21.05 4.91 12.21
CA VAL A 366 19.59 5.03 12.42
C VAL A 366 19.18 6.49 12.68
N TRP A 367 20.00 7.26 13.38
CA TRP A 367 19.71 8.66 13.67
C TRP A 367 19.65 9.53 12.41
N ALA A 368 20.52 9.26 11.44
CA ALA A 368 20.51 9.97 10.16
C ALA A 368 19.22 9.71 9.37
N ILE A 369 18.73 8.46 9.38
CA ILE A 369 17.54 8.05 8.63
C ILE A 369 16.26 8.35 9.44
N GLY A 370 16.33 8.44 10.74
CA GLY A 370 15.16 8.58 11.62
C GLY A 370 14.31 9.79 11.30
N LEU A 371 14.93 10.96 11.12
CA LEU A 371 14.19 12.19 10.82
C LEU A 371 13.47 12.13 9.46
N PRO A 372 14.12 11.77 8.32
CA PRO A 372 13.41 11.65 7.05
C PRO A 372 12.31 10.57 7.08
N LEU A 373 12.49 9.43 7.78
CA LEU A 373 11.43 8.42 7.94
C LEU A 373 10.23 8.95 8.74
N PHE A 374 10.48 9.70 9.80
CA PHE A 374 9.43 10.30 10.61
C PHE A 374 8.63 11.33 9.82
N LEU A 375 9.30 12.22 9.09
CA LEU A 375 8.65 13.21 8.22
C LEU A 375 7.87 12.56 7.08
N GLN A 376 8.42 11.50 6.49
CA GLN A 376 7.72 10.74 5.47
C GLN A 376 6.41 10.15 6.02
N GLY A 377 6.43 9.62 7.24
CA GLY A 377 5.22 9.17 7.94
C GLY A 377 4.21 10.29 8.18
N ILE A 378 4.66 11.48 8.65
CA ILE A 378 3.78 12.66 8.82
C ILE A 378 3.14 13.04 7.50
N GLY A 379 3.93 13.18 6.42
CA GLY A 379 3.42 13.53 5.10
C GLY A 379 2.39 12.52 4.58
N GLN A 380 2.64 11.23 4.79
CA GLN A 380 1.70 10.16 4.48
C GLN A 380 0.37 10.31 5.24
N GLY A 381 0.42 10.57 6.55
CA GLY A 381 -0.77 10.79 7.38
C GLY A 381 -1.55 12.05 7.00
N TRP A 382 -0.85 13.13 6.61
CA TRP A 382 -1.46 14.39 6.16
C TRP A 382 -2.14 14.29 4.79
N LEU A 383 -1.71 13.36 3.95
CA LEU A 383 -2.26 13.22 2.60
C LEU A 383 -3.32 12.11 2.52
N PHE A 384 -3.03 10.93 3.05
CA PHE A 384 -3.86 9.75 2.79
C PHE A 384 -5.31 9.94 3.20
N THR A 385 -5.57 10.12 4.48
CA THR A 385 -6.93 10.20 5.02
C THR A 385 -7.69 11.45 4.53
N PRO A 386 -7.08 12.67 4.53
CA PRO A 386 -7.74 13.84 3.99
C PRO A 386 -8.08 13.74 2.49
N LEU A 387 -7.22 13.13 1.66
CA LEU A 387 -7.49 12.93 0.23
C LEU A 387 -8.67 11.98 0.01
N VAL A 388 -8.76 10.88 0.77
CA VAL A 388 -9.93 9.99 0.69
C VAL A 388 -11.21 10.73 1.07
N ILE A 389 -11.20 11.48 2.16
CA ILE A 389 -12.37 12.27 2.58
C ILE A 389 -12.74 13.30 1.51
N TYR A 390 -11.73 13.95 0.90
CA TYR A 390 -11.94 14.92 -0.17
C TYR A 390 -12.61 14.32 -1.41
N ILE A 391 -12.17 13.13 -1.84
CA ILE A 391 -12.79 12.38 -2.95
C ILE A 391 -14.26 12.10 -2.67
N LEU A 392 -14.62 11.84 -1.41
CA LEU A 392 -15.99 11.53 -1.00
C LEU A 392 -16.86 12.79 -0.74
N THR A 393 -16.25 13.97 -0.64
CA THR A 393 -16.96 15.23 -0.29
C THR A 393 -17.62 15.82 -1.53
N GLY A 394 -18.84 16.34 -1.38
CA GLY A 394 -19.59 16.96 -2.48
C GLY A 394 -20.16 15.99 -3.51
N VAL A 395 -20.02 14.69 -3.29
CA VAL A 395 -20.59 13.64 -4.14
C VAL A 395 -21.99 13.30 -3.67
N ALA A 396 -22.90 13.10 -4.60
CA ALA A 396 -24.29 12.71 -4.28
C ALA A 396 -24.33 11.40 -3.46
N PRO A 397 -25.21 11.25 -2.47
CA PRO A 397 -25.21 10.09 -1.55
C PRO A 397 -25.21 8.72 -2.23
N HIS A 398 -25.88 8.59 -3.37
CA HIS A 398 -25.95 7.34 -4.14
C HIS A 398 -24.66 7.03 -4.91
N HIS A 399 -23.77 8.02 -5.13
CA HIS A 399 -22.48 7.84 -5.80
C HIS A 399 -21.29 7.73 -4.82
N VAL A 400 -21.49 7.94 -3.53
CA VAL A 400 -20.41 7.90 -2.53
C VAL A 400 -19.68 6.55 -2.52
N GLY A 401 -20.40 5.44 -2.69
CA GLY A 401 -19.79 4.10 -2.81
C GLY A 401 -18.85 3.99 -4.01
N ASN A 402 -19.26 4.53 -5.16
CA ASN A 402 -18.44 4.56 -6.37
C ASN A 402 -17.22 5.50 -6.23
N ALA A 403 -17.34 6.61 -5.50
CA ALA A 403 -16.21 7.48 -5.20
C ALA A 403 -15.16 6.77 -4.32
N GLY A 404 -15.59 6.04 -3.33
CA GLY A 404 -14.71 5.20 -2.50
C GLY A 404 -14.01 4.11 -3.32
N LEU A 405 -14.75 3.44 -4.21
CA LEU A 405 -14.19 2.47 -5.13
C LEU A 405 -13.15 3.09 -6.05
N MET A 406 -13.41 4.28 -6.62
CA MET A 406 -12.45 4.99 -7.45
C MET A 406 -11.15 5.29 -6.71
N GLY A 407 -11.23 5.74 -5.46
CA GLY A 407 -10.06 5.94 -4.59
C GLY A 407 -9.25 4.63 -4.40
N THR A 408 -9.92 3.49 -4.21
CA THR A 408 -9.25 2.19 -4.06
C THR A 408 -8.64 1.71 -5.38
N THR A 409 -9.32 1.91 -6.50
CA THR A 409 -8.81 1.58 -7.84
C THR A 409 -7.57 2.39 -8.20
N VAL A 410 -7.58 3.69 -7.89
CA VAL A 410 -6.40 4.56 -8.09
C VAL A 410 -5.25 4.10 -7.21
N ARG A 411 -5.50 3.74 -5.96
CA ARG A 411 -4.48 3.17 -5.07
C ARG A 411 -3.86 1.91 -5.67
N PHE A 412 -4.67 0.99 -6.20
CA PHE A 412 -4.19 -0.22 -6.87
C PHE A 412 -3.23 0.12 -8.02
N TRP A 413 -3.66 0.97 -8.96
CA TRP A 413 -2.84 1.34 -10.11
C TRP A 413 -1.60 2.14 -9.73
N SER A 414 -1.75 3.10 -8.82
CA SER A 414 -0.62 3.94 -8.38
C SER A 414 0.46 3.13 -7.68
N THR A 415 0.08 2.12 -6.89
CA THR A 415 1.04 1.23 -6.21
C THR A 415 1.81 0.39 -7.24
N ASN A 416 1.12 -0.20 -8.22
CA ASN A 416 1.76 -1.03 -9.25
C ASN A 416 2.61 -0.21 -10.23
N ILE A 417 2.11 0.93 -10.68
CA ILE A 417 2.86 1.86 -11.54
C ILE A 417 4.06 2.42 -10.79
N GLY A 418 3.88 2.83 -9.53
CA GLY A 418 4.96 3.31 -8.68
C GLY A 418 6.06 2.27 -8.50
N PHE A 419 5.70 1.03 -8.20
CA PHE A 419 6.65 -0.09 -8.12
C PHE A 419 7.42 -0.26 -9.45
N ALA A 420 6.70 -0.37 -10.58
CA ALA A 420 7.31 -0.57 -11.89
C ALA A 420 8.23 0.59 -12.27
N LEU A 421 7.82 1.84 -12.05
CA LEU A 421 8.64 3.02 -12.35
C LEU A 421 9.91 3.06 -11.49
N ILE A 422 9.77 2.92 -10.19
CA ILE A 422 10.92 2.96 -9.27
C ILE A 422 11.89 1.82 -9.57
N GLN A 423 11.39 0.60 -9.80
CA GLN A 423 12.22 -0.55 -10.17
C GLN A 423 13.00 -0.30 -11.47
N ASN A 424 12.33 0.20 -12.53
CA ASN A 424 12.97 0.49 -13.80
C ASN A 424 14.04 1.60 -13.67
N ILE A 425 13.72 2.67 -12.96
CA ILE A 425 14.66 3.79 -12.74
C ILE A 425 15.85 3.29 -11.90
N THR A 426 15.62 2.56 -10.82
CA THR A 426 16.67 2.00 -9.95
C THR A 426 17.61 1.11 -10.77
N TYR A 427 17.07 0.21 -11.58
CA TYR A 427 17.88 -0.68 -12.42
C TYR A 427 18.74 0.10 -13.43
N THR A 428 18.13 1.05 -14.13
CA THR A 428 18.84 1.85 -15.15
C THR A 428 19.95 2.73 -14.53
N LEU A 429 19.66 3.35 -13.40
CA LEU A 429 20.64 4.17 -12.68
C LEU A 429 21.76 3.30 -12.07
N ASN A 430 21.41 2.15 -11.50
CA ASN A 430 22.42 1.22 -10.97
C ASN A 430 23.39 0.76 -12.06
N GLN A 431 22.91 0.41 -13.26
CA GLN A 431 23.77 0.06 -14.39
C GLN A 431 24.64 1.26 -14.82
N LYS A 432 24.07 2.43 -14.96
CA LYS A 432 24.79 3.65 -15.32
C LYS A 432 25.94 3.94 -14.35
N HIS A 433 25.64 3.95 -13.04
CA HIS A 433 26.64 4.25 -12.02
C HIS A 433 27.66 3.12 -11.85
N PHE A 434 27.24 1.86 -12.00
CA PHE A 434 28.15 0.72 -12.01
C PHE A 434 29.21 0.88 -13.12
N ILE A 435 28.79 1.13 -14.36
CA ILE A 435 29.69 1.35 -15.51
C ILE A 435 30.58 2.57 -15.27
N GLN A 436 30.05 3.67 -14.75
CA GLN A 436 30.83 4.87 -14.45
C GLN A 436 31.93 4.60 -13.41
N ILE A 437 31.62 3.86 -12.35
CA ILE A 437 32.63 3.49 -11.34
C ILE A 437 33.67 2.54 -11.95
N GLU A 438 33.23 1.54 -12.71
CA GLU A 438 34.10 0.56 -13.36
C GLU A 438 35.11 1.21 -14.30
N GLN A 439 34.73 2.22 -15.08
CA GLN A 439 35.61 2.96 -15.97
C GLN A 439 36.80 3.63 -15.25
N HIS A 440 36.64 3.95 -13.97
CA HIS A 440 37.72 4.53 -13.15
C HIS A 440 38.58 3.49 -12.44
N LEU A 441 38.22 2.19 -12.52
CA LEU A 441 38.96 1.08 -11.94
C LEU A 441 39.96 0.53 -12.95
N ASN A 442 41.06 1.25 -13.15
CA ASN A 442 42.14 0.82 -14.02
C ASN A 442 43.46 0.68 -13.24
N THR A 443 44.41 -0.05 -13.82
CA THR A 443 45.72 -0.31 -13.21
C THR A 443 46.62 0.92 -13.16
N SER A 444 46.26 2.01 -13.83
CA SER A 444 46.99 3.28 -13.77
C SER A 444 46.53 4.16 -12.61
N ASN A 445 45.41 3.84 -11.97
CA ASN A 445 44.92 4.57 -10.81
C ASN A 445 45.54 4.01 -9.51
N PRO A 446 46.37 4.79 -8.80
CA PRO A 446 47.05 4.30 -7.59
C PRO A 446 46.07 3.89 -6.47
N ILE A 447 44.92 4.55 -6.37
CA ILE A 447 43.90 4.22 -5.38
C ILE A 447 43.31 2.83 -5.66
N THR A 448 43.04 2.52 -6.94
CA THR A 448 42.52 1.22 -7.35
C THR A 448 43.55 0.11 -7.05
N VAL A 449 44.82 0.33 -7.39
CA VAL A 449 45.89 -0.64 -7.15
C VAL A 449 46.08 -0.90 -5.66
N THR A 450 46.11 0.15 -4.84
CA THR A 450 46.25 0.01 -3.39
C THR A 450 45.04 -0.71 -2.77
N TYR A 451 43.84 -0.37 -3.17
CA TYR A 451 42.63 -1.04 -2.67
C TYR A 451 42.56 -2.50 -3.11
N TRP A 452 42.93 -2.80 -4.36
CA TRP A 452 42.98 -4.16 -4.87
C TRP A 452 44.01 -5.01 -4.13
N SER A 453 45.25 -4.51 -3.94
CA SER A 453 46.31 -5.24 -3.22
C SER A 453 45.89 -5.52 -1.77
N ALA A 454 45.29 -4.55 -1.08
CA ALA A 454 44.77 -4.74 0.27
C ALA A 454 43.63 -5.79 0.34
N LEU A 455 42.76 -5.87 -0.66
CA LEU A 455 41.74 -6.92 -0.75
C LEU A 455 42.35 -8.30 -0.95
N VAL A 456 43.33 -8.43 -1.85
CA VAL A 456 44.02 -9.69 -2.13
C VAL A 456 44.78 -10.16 -0.87
N GLU A 457 45.54 -9.28 -0.23
CA GLU A 457 46.27 -9.56 1.01
C GLU A 457 45.34 -10.02 2.14
N LYS A 458 44.18 -9.39 2.30
CA LYS A 458 43.17 -9.79 3.28
C LYS A 458 42.73 -11.24 3.11
N TYR A 459 42.61 -11.73 1.89
CA TYR A 459 42.14 -13.09 1.60
C TYR A 459 43.27 -14.09 1.48
N LEU A 460 44.52 -13.67 1.19
CA LEU A 460 45.70 -14.53 1.17
C LEU A 460 45.97 -15.20 2.52
N GLY A 461 45.73 -14.50 3.60
CA GLY A 461 45.90 -15.01 4.98
C GLY A 461 45.00 -16.21 5.34
N THR A 462 43.92 -16.42 4.57
CA THR A 462 42.92 -17.47 4.83
C THR A 462 42.72 -18.47 3.69
N SER A 463 43.27 -18.22 2.50
CA SER A 463 42.98 -18.98 1.28
C SER A 463 44.19 -18.98 0.36
N GLY A 464 44.37 -20.00 -0.51
CA GLY A 464 45.43 -20.03 -1.52
C GLY A 464 45.25 -18.91 -2.57
N ASP A 465 46.35 -18.54 -3.26
CA ASP A 465 46.47 -17.38 -4.15
C ASP A 465 45.30 -17.20 -5.15
N GLN A 466 44.91 -18.28 -5.82
CA GLN A 466 43.87 -18.24 -6.84
C GLN A 466 42.47 -18.00 -6.21
N LEU A 467 42.22 -18.60 -5.05
CA LEU A 467 40.97 -18.39 -4.31
C LEU A 467 40.90 -16.98 -3.70
N ALA A 468 42.03 -16.47 -3.20
CA ALA A 468 42.14 -15.12 -2.67
C ALA A 468 41.82 -14.06 -3.74
N THR A 469 42.38 -14.23 -4.95
CA THR A 469 42.10 -13.34 -6.08
C THR A 469 40.62 -13.36 -6.49
N ASN A 470 39.98 -14.53 -6.53
CA ASN A 470 38.55 -14.66 -6.84
C ASN A 470 37.66 -14.02 -5.76
N LEU A 471 38.01 -14.20 -4.48
CA LEU A 471 37.29 -13.56 -3.36
C LEU A 471 37.46 -12.04 -3.37
N ALA A 472 38.67 -11.56 -3.67
CA ALA A 472 38.94 -10.13 -3.83
C ALA A 472 38.11 -9.52 -4.98
N SER A 473 38.05 -10.18 -6.14
CA SER A 473 37.19 -9.75 -7.27
C SER A 473 35.72 -9.67 -6.89
N LYS A 474 35.21 -10.70 -6.24
CA LYS A 474 33.82 -10.73 -5.78
C LYS A 474 33.53 -9.63 -4.76
N SER A 475 34.46 -9.39 -3.84
CA SER A 475 34.38 -8.32 -2.84
C SER A 475 34.36 -6.94 -3.51
N LEU A 476 35.26 -6.71 -4.47
CA LEU A 476 35.30 -5.47 -5.24
C LEU A 476 34.00 -5.24 -6.00
N GLN A 477 33.51 -6.24 -6.74
CA GLN A 477 32.23 -6.16 -7.46
C GLN A 477 31.06 -5.84 -6.53
N THR A 478 31.03 -6.47 -5.35
CA THR A 478 29.99 -6.17 -4.34
C THR A 478 30.06 -4.73 -3.87
N THR A 479 31.27 -4.21 -3.60
CA THR A 479 31.47 -2.82 -3.18
C THR A 479 31.02 -1.84 -4.27
N ILE A 480 31.37 -2.09 -5.54
CA ILE A 480 30.93 -1.25 -6.67
C ILE A 480 29.40 -1.24 -6.78
N THR A 481 28.78 -2.42 -6.70
CA THR A 481 27.31 -2.55 -6.76
C THR A 481 26.64 -1.80 -5.64
N GLN A 482 27.19 -1.87 -4.41
CA GLN A 482 26.67 -1.13 -3.26
C GLN A 482 26.77 0.39 -3.47
N GLN A 483 27.94 0.88 -3.92
CA GLN A 483 28.13 2.31 -4.20
C GLN A 483 27.22 2.79 -5.34
N ALA A 484 27.10 2.04 -6.42
CA ALA A 484 26.18 2.35 -7.51
C ALA A 484 24.73 2.45 -7.02
N SER A 485 24.32 1.52 -6.14
CA SER A 485 22.97 1.54 -5.56
C SER A 485 22.74 2.76 -4.67
N LEU A 486 23.70 3.17 -3.84
CA LEU A 486 23.60 4.35 -2.99
C LEU A 486 23.44 5.62 -3.83
N ILE A 487 24.30 5.83 -4.85
CA ILE A 487 24.24 6.98 -5.76
C ILE A 487 22.90 7.01 -6.52
N SER A 488 22.46 5.85 -7.00
CA SER A 488 21.16 5.74 -7.69
C SER A 488 19.99 6.15 -6.80
N ASN A 489 20.01 5.77 -5.53
CA ASN A 489 18.97 6.19 -4.59
C ASN A 489 19.05 7.70 -4.28
N MET A 490 20.25 8.29 -4.21
CA MET A 490 20.40 9.76 -4.12
C MET A 490 19.69 10.47 -5.29
N GLU A 491 19.93 10.00 -6.53
CA GLU A 491 19.28 10.57 -7.72
C GLU A 491 17.76 10.38 -7.69
N ILE A 492 17.26 9.19 -7.36
CA ILE A 492 15.83 8.87 -7.29
C ILE A 492 15.13 9.80 -6.28
N PHE A 493 15.67 9.92 -5.07
CA PHE A 493 15.07 10.76 -4.04
C PHE A 493 15.14 12.25 -4.37
N THR A 494 16.18 12.68 -5.10
CA THR A 494 16.26 14.04 -5.65
C THR A 494 15.15 14.30 -6.67
N TYR A 495 14.93 13.38 -7.63
CA TYR A 495 13.85 13.51 -8.62
C TYR A 495 12.47 13.50 -7.98
N LEU A 496 12.25 12.66 -6.99
CA LEU A 496 10.98 12.62 -6.25
C LEU A 496 10.78 13.88 -5.39
N GLY A 497 11.85 14.42 -4.83
CA GLY A 497 11.84 15.70 -4.13
C GLY A 497 11.46 16.86 -5.05
N ILE A 498 12.04 16.92 -6.25
CA ILE A 498 11.68 17.92 -7.27
C ILE A 498 10.21 17.77 -7.69
N LEU A 499 9.76 16.54 -7.95
CA LEU A 499 8.36 16.27 -8.29
C LEU A 499 7.41 16.72 -7.17
N GLY A 500 7.69 16.35 -5.91
CA GLY A 500 6.90 16.75 -4.75
C GLY A 500 6.89 18.28 -4.54
N GLY A 501 8.03 18.94 -4.76
CA GLY A 501 8.16 20.40 -4.73
C GLY A 501 7.29 21.07 -5.81
N ALA A 502 7.33 20.56 -7.04
CA ALA A 502 6.48 21.05 -8.13
C ALA A 502 4.99 20.91 -7.80
N ILE A 503 4.58 19.75 -7.26
CA ILE A 503 3.19 19.52 -6.82
C ILE A 503 2.80 20.52 -5.73
N THR A 504 3.66 20.73 -4.75
CA THR A 504 3.45 21.69 -3.66
C THR A 504 3.23 23.10 -4.19
N LEU A 505 4.11 23.54 -5.10
CA LEU A 505 4.00 24.85 -5.76
C LEU A 505 2.70 24.99 -6.55
N ILE A 506 2.33 23.97 -7.33
CA ILE A 506 1.05 23.97 -8.07
C ILE A 506 -0.13 24.12 -7.13
N ILE A 507 -0.18 23.37 -6.03
CA ILE A 507 -1.28 23.44 -5.07
C ILE A 507 -1.40 24.84 -4.46
N PHE A 508 -0.29 25.48 -4.07
CA PHE A 508 -0.33 26.80 -3.45
C PHE A 508 -0.56 27.92 -4.45
N LEU A 509 0.05 27.85 -5.64
CA LEU A 509 0.01 28.91 -6.65
C LEU A 509 -1.20 28.84 -7.59
N PHE A 510 -1.88 27.69 -7.69
CA PHE A 510 -2.97 27.51 -8.66
C PHE A 510 -4.09 28.56 -8.52
N ALA A 511 -4.56 28.85 -7.31
CA ALA A 511 -5.62 29.82 -7.11
C ALA A 511 -5.17 31.29 -7.38
N PRO A 512 -4.02 31.76 -6.86
CA PRO A 512 -3.56 33.11 -7.19
C PRO A 512 -3.17 33.25 -8.67
N ALA A 513 -2.56 32.25 -9.29
CA ALA A 513 -2.23 32.27 -10.72
C ALA A 513 -3.50 32.35 -11.58
N LYS A 514 -4.54 31.56 -11.27
CA LYS A 514 -5.83 31.65 -11.95
C LYS A 514 -6.48 33.02 -11.78
N ALA A 515 -6.45 33.59 -10.57
CA ALA A 515 -6.99 34.94 -10.33
C ALA A 515 -6.22 36.01 -11.13
N LEU A 516 -4.90 35.91 -11.18
CA LEU A 516 -4.06 36.80 -11.99
C LEU A 516 -4.37 36.65 -13.49
N PHE A 517 -4.46 35.42 -14.00
CA PHE A 517 -4.76 35.13 -15.40
C PHE A 517 -6.16 35.65 -15.79
N MET A 518 -7.16 35.48 -14.92
CA MET A 518 -8.50 36.02 -15.15
C MET A 518 -8.51 37.55 -15.17
N ARG A 519 -7.71 38.22 -14.34
CA ARG A 519 -7.54 39.67 -14.37
C ARG A 519 -6.86 40.15 -15.65
N LEU A 520 -5.86 39.43 -16.16
CA LEU A 520 -5.16 39.76 -17.40
C LEU A 520 -6.00 39.51 -18.66
N ARG A 521 -7.05 38.68 -18.59
CA ARG A 521 -7.93 38.36 -19.71
C ARG A 521 -9.10 39.35 -19.86
N ILE A 522 -9.34 40.26 -18.90
CA ILE A 522 -10.49 41.17 -18.84
C ILE A 522 -10.24 42.57 -19.49
N PRO A 523 -9.12 42.98 -20.11
CA PRO A 523 -9.08 44.33 -20.69
C PRO A 523 -9.69 44.47 -22.08
N TYR A 524 -10.29 43.44 -22.69
CA TYR A 524 -10.73 43.56 -24.10
C TYR A 524 -12.09 42.89 -24.37
N LEU A 525 -13.10 43.13 -23.49
CA LEU A 525 -14.52 42.97 -23.82
C LEU A 525 -15.31 44.11 -23.24
#